data_79faf79a0bd5846a7b0249759670c438
#
_entry.id   79faf79a0bd5846a7b0249759670c438
#
_cell.length_a   1.000
_cell.length_b   1.000
_cell.length_c   1.000
_cell.angle_alpha   90.00
_cell.angle_beta   90.00
_cell.angle_gamma   90.00
#
_symmetry.space_group_name_H-M   'P 1'
#
loop_
_entity.id
_entity.type
_entity.pdbx_description
1 polymer ?
#
loop_
_entity_poly.entity_id
_entity_poly.type
_entity_poly.pdbx_seq_one_letter_code
_entity_poly.pdbx_strand_id
1 'polypeptide(L)'
;YSEEELARLQDNVLEYSEIQNRVREYNPTISQVWKTYEDTRQDYANMVTELESQYQVVKNLADSYESAGEMMGNQVLISTAKQLKKGYQSTMESMEDTVSQWNDNKSTGSIRSYERQMTAGAQQAMIGYDTIRQNIATLETMVQLYDRQYQMYTRQKELGLATDKDVLSSYTSFLSAQSQLASLNNQADSVRRSLCQLLGYDPETNPEIRSLPAFDMTRLEGMNLEEDTKKAIGNNYTLISQRTSAAGK
;
A
#
# COMPACT_ATOMS: atom_id res chain seq x y z
N TYR A 1 9.14 -1.16 -13.61
CA TYR A 1 8.52 -2.46 -13.94
C TYR A 1 8.85 -2.84 -15.37
N SER A 2 9.09 -4.15 -15.62
CA SER A 2 9.14 -4.69 -16.98
C SER A 2 7.74 -4.69 -17.63
N GLU A 3 7.69 -4.77 -18.96
CA GLU A 3 6.40 -4.89 -19.68
C GLU A 3 5.61 -6.12 -19.23
N GLU A 4 6.30 -7.20 -18.89
CA GLU A 4 5.69 -8.44 -18.37
C GLU A 4 5.10 -8.25 -16.99
N GLU A 5 5.78 -7.51 -16.10
CA GLU A 5 5.25 -7.18 -14.76
C GLU A 5 4.02 -6.28 -14.85
N LEU A 6 4.04 -5.28 -15.74
CA LEU A 6 2.88 -4.42 -15.97
C LEU A 6 1.70 -5.21 -16.54
N ALA A 7 1.93 -6.13 -17.48
CA ALA A 7 0.88 -6.98 -18.03
C ALA A 7 0.23 -7.88 -16.96
N ARG A 8 1.03 -8.45 -16.04
CA ARG A 8 0.52 -9.22 -14.89
C ARG A 8 -0.30 -8.36 -13.94
N LEU A 9 0.16 -7.14 -13.65
CA LEU A 9 -0.60 -6.23 -12.79
C LEU A 9 -1.91 -5.75 -13.42
N GLN A 10 -2.10 -5.91 -14.72
CA GLN A 10 -3.31 -5.49 -15.43
C GLN A 10 -4.25 -6.64 -15.79
N ASP A 11 -3.82 -7.88 -15.61
CA ASP A 11 -4.68 -9.04 -15.85
C ASP A 11 -5.75 -9.18 -14.74
N ASN A 12 -6.71 -10.05 -14.97
CA ASN A 12 -7.79 -10.31 -14.01
C ASN A 12 -7.48 -11.48 -13.07
N VAL A 13 -6.20 -11.72 -12.82
CA VAL A 13 -5.69 -12.75 -11.92
C VAL A 13 -4.93 -12.09 -10.78
N LEU A 14 -5.14 -12.52 -9.56
CA LEU A 14 -4.43 -12.02 -8.39
C LEU A 14 -3.54 -13.11 -7.79
N GLU A 15 -2.24 -12.87 -7.82
CA GLU A 15 -1.23 -13.69 -7.16
C GLU A 15 -0.70 -13.00 -5.88
N TYR A 16 -0.32 -13.81 -4.89
CA TYR A 16 0.21 -13.29 -3.62
C TYR A 16 1.47 -12.42 -3.82
N SER A 17 2.31 -12.78 -4.79
CA SER A 17 3.55 -12.05 -5.14
C SER A 17 3.30 -10.65 -5.68
N GLU A 18 2.13 -10.38 -6.24
CA GLU A 18 1.78 -9.12 -6.89
C GLU A 18 1.16 -8.09 -5.95
N ILE A 19 0.73 -8.52 -4.75
CA ILE A 19 0.01 -7.66 -3.80
C ILE A 19 0.76 -6.37 -3.51
N GLN A 20 2.06 -6.44 -3.26
CA GLN A 20 2.87 -5.26 -2.94
C GLN A 20 2.86 -4.25 -4.09
N ASN A 21 3.08 -4.73 -5.31
CA ASN A 21 3.13 -3.88 -6.50
C ASN A 21 1.75 -3.30 -6.82
N ARG A 22 0.69 -4.09 -6.67
CA ARG A 22 -0.68 -3.59 -6.85
C ARG A 22 -1.08 -2.54 -5.83
N VAL A 23 -0.78 -2.75 -4.54
CA VAL A 23 -1.03 -1.73 -3.50
C VAL A 23 -0.35 -0.43 -3.86
N ARG A 24 0.91 -0.49 -4.29
CA ARG A 24 1.68 0.70 -4.64
C ARG A 24 1.10 1.46 -5.83
N GLU A 25 0.73 0.75 -6.90
CA GLU A 25 0.33 1.37 -8.16
C GLU A 25 -1.18 1.69 -8.23
N TYR A 26 -2.01 0.81 -7.69
CA TYR A 26 -3.45 0.87 -7.89
C TYR A 26 -4.28 1.13 -6.63
N ASN A 27 -3.69 1.08 -5.41
CA ASN A 27 -4.44 1.47 -4.23
C ASN A 27 -4.78 2.97 -4.31
N PRO A 28 -6.08 3.35 -4.29
CA PRO A 28 -6.49 4.74 -4.53
C PRO A 28 -5.86 5.73 -3.52
N THR A 29 -5.74 5.31 -2.27
CA THR A 29 -5.17 6.17 -1.21
C THR A 29 -3.66 6.33 -1.38
N ILE A 30 -2.94 5.25 -1.64
CA ILE A 30 -1.48 5.27 -1.84
C ILE A 30 -1.13 6.07 -3.10
N SER A 31 -1.80 5.79 -4.21
CA SER A 31 -1.61 6.51 -5.47
C SER A 31 -1.86 8.01 -5.32
N GLN A 32 -2.95 8.40 -4.64
CA GLN A 32 -3.26 9.81 -4.40
C GLN A 32 -2.20 10.49 -3.52
N VAL A 33 -1.71 9.82 -2.48
CA VAL A 33 -0.68 10.39 -1.59
C VAL A 33 0.65 10.56 -2.33
N TRP A 34 1.06 9.60 -3.16
CA TRP A 34 2.25 9.72 -3.99
C TRP A 34 2.11 10.84 -5.03
N LYS A 35 0.95 10.94 -5.68
CA LYS A 35 0.69 12.02 -6.63
C LYS A 35 0.78 13.39 -5.97
N THR A 36 0.11 13.57 -4.83
CA THR A 36 0.16 14.84 -4.08
C THR A 36 1.58 15.19 -3.66
N TYR A 37 2.37 14.19 -3.24
CA TYR A 37 3.77 14.39 -2.91
C TYR A 37 4.58 14.88 -4.13
N GLU A 38 4.42 14.21 -5.27
CA GLU A 38 5.17 14.54 -6.49
C GLU A 38 4.75 15.91 -7.06
N ASP A 39 3.45 16.22 -7.07
CA ASP A 39 2.92 17.52 -7.50
C ASP A 39 3.52 18.64 -6.63
N THR A 40 3.51 18.47 -5.30
CA THR A 40 4.08 19.46 -4.37
C THR A 40 5.59 19.62 -4.59
N ARG A 41 6.31 18.53 -4.79
CA ARG A 41 7.75 18.56 -5.09
C ARG A 41 8.04 19.32 -6.38
N GLN A 42 7.25 19.07 -7.42
CA GLN A 42 7.38 19.75 -8.71
C GLN A 42 7.08 21.24 -8.61
N ASP A 43 6.05 21.61 -7.83
CA ASP A 43 5.71 23.01 -7.60
C ASP A 43 6.84 23.77 -6.92
N TYR A 44 7.48 23.19 -5.90
CA TYR A 44 8.65 23.79 -5.26
C TYR A 44 9.83 23.92 -6.22
N ALA A 45 10.09 22.90 -7.06
CA ALA A 45 11.17 22.97 -8.06
C ALA A 45 10.92 24.07 -9.09
N ASN A 46 9.67 24.25 -9.54
CA ASN A 46 9.29 25.32 -10.44
C ASN A 46 9.46 26.70 -9.79
N MET A 47 9.08 26.84 -8.50
CA MET A 47 9.27 28.08 -7.75
C MET A 47 10.75 28.44 -7.59
N VAL A 48 11.65 27.47 -7.36
CA VAL A 48 13.11 27.73 -7.33
C VAL A 48 13.59 28.24 -8.67
N THR A 49 13.17 27.62 -9.78
CA THR A 49 13.54 28.05 -11.13
C THR A 49 13.06 29.47 -11.44
N GLU A 50 11.83 29.81 -11.04
CA GLU A 50 11.29 31.17 -11.20
C GLU A 50 12.07 32.19 -10.37
N LEU A 51 12.37 31.87 -9.10
CA LEU A 51 13.18 32.73 -8.23
C LEU A 51 14.60 32.92 -8.75
N GLU A 52 15.21 31.88 -9.32
CA GLU A 52 16.53 32.00 -9.95
C GLU A 52 16.50 33.00 -11.11
N SER A 53 15.46 32.92 -11.95
CA SER A 53 15.26 33.87 -13.04
C SER A 53 15.10 35.33 -12.51
N GLN A 54 14.26 35.51 -11.49
CA GLN A 54 14.05 36.81 -10.85
C GLN A 54 15.33 37.33 -10.16
N TYR A 55 16.10 36.45 -9.53
CA TYR A 55 17.37 36.80 -8.92
C TYR A 55 18.36 37.35 -9.95
N GLN A 56 18.45 36.79 -11.15
CA GLN A 56 19.34 37.31 -12.21
C GLN A 56 18.93 38.74 -12.63
N VAL A 57 17.63 39.02 -12.72
CA VAL A 57 17.15 40.36 -13.02
C VAL A 57 17.49 41.35 -11.91
N VAL A 58 17.21 40.97 -10.66
CA VAL A 58 17.50 41.83 -9.49
C VAL A 58 19.01 42.03 -9.31
N LYS A 59 19.81 41.03 -9.57
CA LYS A 59 21.27 41.09 -9.52
C LYS A 59 21.79 42.11 -10.52
N ASN A 60 21.36 42.02 -11.78
CA ASN A 60 21.79 42.95 -12.82
C ASN A 60 21.39 44.42 -12.48
N LEU A 61 20.18 44.62 -11.95
CA LEU A 61 19.71 45.93 -11.50
C LEU A 61 20.53 46.44 -10.30
N ALA A 62 20.79 45.59 -9.33
CA ALA A 62 21.58 45.93 -8.14
C ALA A 62 23.03 46.23 -8.50
N ASP A 63 23.64 45.50 -9.45
CA ASP A 63 24.98 45.77 -9.97
C ASP A 63 25.03 47.14 -10.63
N SER A 64 23.99 47.56 -11.37
CA SER A 64 23.87 48.88 -11.95
C SER A 64 23.79 49.97 -10.87
N TYR A 65 22.99 49.78 -9.82
CA TYR A 65 22.88 50.72 -8.69
C TYR A 65 24.16 50.79 -7.86
N GLU A 66 24.84 49.67 -7.65
CA GLU A 66 26.13 49.64 -6.96
C GLU A 66 27.19 50.46 -7.72
N SER A 67 27.29 50.23 -9.03
CA SER A 67 28.19 50.99 -9.91
C SER A 67 27.87 52.49 -9.94
N ALA A 68 26.59 52.83 -10.05
CA ALA A 68 26.16 54.23 -9.99
C ALA A 68 26.44 54.87 -8.61
N GLY A 69 26.23 54.12 -7.53
CA GLY A 69 26.53 54.57 -6.17
C GLY A 69 28.04 54.81 -5.94
N GLU A 70 28.90 53.98 -6.49
CA GLU A 70 30.34 54.14 -6.46
C GLU A 70 30.78 55.39 -7.21
N MET A 71 30.25 55.58 -8.42
CA MET A 71 30.54 56.80 -9.22
C MET A 71 30.09 58.09 -8.56
N MET A 72 28.98 58.07 -7.81
CA MET A 72 28.41 59.24 -7.12
C MET A 72 28.88 59.36 -5.65
N GLY A 73 29.66 58.42 -5.12
CA GLY A 73 30.03 58.37 -3.71
C GLY A 73 28.82 58.14 -2.77
N ASN A 74 27.72 57.56 -3.28
CA ASN A 74 26.46 57.38 -2.54
C ASN A 74 26.38 56.02 -1.83
N GLN A 75 26.79 56.01 -0.57
CA GLN A 75 26.80 54.79 0.26
C GLN A 75 25.39 54.18 0.49
N VAL A 76 24.32 54.97 0.42
CA VAL A 76 22.93 54.48 0.59
C VAL A 76 22.55 53.60 -0.59
N LEU A 77 22.87 54.01 -1.81
CA LEU A 77 22.62 53.24 -3.03
C LEU A 77 23.37 51.90 -3.02
N ILE A 78 24.65 51.93 -2.64
CA ILE A 78 25.48 50.72 -2.52
C ILE A 78 24.91 49.76 -1.48
N SER A 79 24.53 50.26 -0.31
CA SER A 79 23.98 49.41 0.76
C SER A 79 22.64 48.78 0.39
N THR A 80 21.77 49.54 -0.28
CA THR A 80 20.47 49.06 -0.76
C THR A 80 20.64 47.95 -1.81
N ALA A 81 21.55 48.12 -2.76
CA ALA A 81 21.86 47.12 -3.77
C ALA A 81 22.34 45.82 -3.14
N LYS A 82 23.25 45.88 -2.15
CA LYS A 82 23.74 44.73 -1.41
C LYS A 82 22.66 44.02 -0.60
N GLN A 83 21.77 44.76 0.03
CA GLN A 83 20.62 44.18 0.77
C GLN A 83 19.64 43.47 -0.15
N LEU A 84 19.34 44.01 -1.32
CA LEU A 84 18.48 43.37 -2.32
C LEU A 84 19.08 42.05 -2.80
N LYS A 85 20.33 42.01 -3.20
CA LYS A 85 21.04 40.76 -3.58
C LYS A 85 20.96 39.71 -2.48
N LYS A 86 21.32 40.10 -1.25
CA LYS A 86 21.34 39.19 -0.10
C LYS A 86 19.96 38.63 0.23
N GLY A 87 18.91 39.48 0.15
CA GLY A 87 17.54 39.06 0.43
C GLY A 87 17.06 37.98 -0.54
N TYR A 88 17.22 38.21 -1.85
CA TYR A 88 16.85 37.21 -2.85
C TYR A 88 17.68 35.92 -2.77
N GLN A 89 18.99 36.04 -2.58
CA GLN A 89 19.87 34.88 -2.42
C GLN A 89 19.46 34.03 -1.22
N SER A 90 19.18 34.65 -0.07
CA SER A 90 18.74 33.92 1.13
C SER A 90 17.39 33.21 0.92
N THR A 91 16.46 33.83 0.16
CA THR A 91 15.19 33.20 -0.17
C THR A 91 15.37 32.00 -1.08
N MET A 92 16.25 32.10 -2.09
CA MET A 92 16.55 31.02 -3.02
C MET A 92 17.20 29.83 -2.29
N GLU A 93 18.24 30.10 -1.46
CA GLU A 93 18.88 29.07 -0.64
C GLU A 93 17.90 28.34 0.28
N SER A 94 16.96 29.06 0.91
CA SER A 94 15.92 28.46 1.76
C SER A 94 14.96 27.56 0.97
N MET A 95 14.63 27.92 -0.28
CA MET A 95 13.79 27.10 -1.14
C MET A 95 14.54 25.87 -1.70
N GLU A 96 15.80 26.03 -2.09
CA GLU A 96 16.66 24.91 -2.49
C GLU A 96 16.81 23.89 -1.36
N ASP A 97 17.01 24.36 -0.12
CA ASP A 97 17.04 23.52 1.07
C ASP A 97 15.70 22.78 1.25
N THR A 98 14.58 23.44 1.01
CA THR A 98 13.24 22.80 1.07
C THR A 98 13.11 21.72 0.02
N VAL A 99 13.47 21.99 -1.24
CA VAL A 99 13.46 20.97 -2.33
C VAL A 99 14.41 19.81 -2.01
N SER A 100 15.59 20.09 -1.46
CA SER A 100 16.53 19.06 -1.02
C SER A 100 15.92 18.16 0.07
N GLN A 101 15.21 18.73 1.05
CA GLN A 101 14.50 17.96 2.09
C GLN A 101 13.40 17.07 1.50
N TRP A 102 12.71 17.51 0.45
CA TRP A 102 11.71 16.70 -0.25
C TRP A 102 12.35 15.54 -1.03
N ASN A 103 13.53 15.70 -1.55
CA ASN A 103 14.29 14.66 -2.22
C ASN A 103 14.91 13.63 -1.25
N ASP A 104 14.97 13.95 0.04
CA ASP A 104 15.51 13.05 1.05
C ASP A 104 14.53 11.93 1.41
N ASN A 105 15.04 10.71 1.65
CA ASN A 105 14.24 9.54 2.03
C ASN A 105 13.38 9.75 3.30
N LYS A 106 13.63 10.80 4.07
CA LYS A 106 12.89 11.15 5.28
C LYS A 106 11.46 11.58 4.99
N SER A 107 11.24 12.41 3.98
CA SER A 107 9.91 12.92 3.62
C SER A 107 8.97 11.84 3.06
N THR A 108 9.52 10.79 2.42
CA THR A 108 8.76 9.64 1.92
C THR A 108 8.56 8.54 2.95
N GLY A 109 9.21 8.65 4.11
CA GLY A 109 9.20 7.59 5.13
C GLY A 109 7.82 7.23 5.65
N SER A 110 6.96 8.23 5.90
CA SER A 110 5.57 8.02 6.32
C SER A 110 4.74 7.36 5.24
N ILE A 111 4.90 7.77 3.98
CA ILE A 111 4.19 7.20 2.82
C ILE A 111 4.57 5.72 2.65
N ARG A 112 5.86 5.41 2.68
CA ARG A 112 6.35 4.03 2.60
C ARG A 112 5.93 3.16 3.80
N SER A 113 5.77 3.76 4.98
CA SER A 113 5.23 3.05 6.14
C SER A 113 3.77 2.70 5.94
N TYR A 114 2.98 3.63 5.43
CA TYR A 114 1.57 3.42 5.12
C TYR A 114 1.37 2.40 4.00
N GLU A 115 2.17 2.48 2.92
CA GLU A 115 2.20 1.48 1.85
C GLU A 115 2.46 0.07 2.38
N ARG A 116 3.47 -0.09 3.26
CA ARG A 116 3.75 -1.39 3.89
C ARG A 116 2.61 -1.91 4.75
N GLN A 117 1.97 -1.03 5.51
CA GLN A 117 0.82 -1.40 6.33
C GLN A 117 -0.36 -1.86 5.47
N MET A 118 -0.65 -1.16 4.37
CA MET A 118 -1.69 -1.56 3.41
C MET A 118 -1.35 -2.88 2.72
N THR A 119 -0.09 -3.06 2.33
CA THR A 119 0.40 -4.32 1.75
C THR A 119 0.22 -5.48 2.72
N ALA A 120 0.62 -5.32 3.98
CA ALA A 120 0.44 -6.35 5.01
C ALA A 120 -1.05 -6.67 5.25
N GLY A 121 -1.91 -5.66 5.26
CA GLY A 121 -3.36 -5.83 5.36
C GLY A 121 -3.95 -6.62 4.20
N ALA A 122 -3.54 -6.31 2.97
CA ALA A 122 -3.97 -7.02 1.76
C ALA A 122 -3.46 -8.47 1.73
N GLN A 123 -2.21 -8.70 2.12
CA GLN A 123 -1.65 -10.04 2.27
C GLN A 123 -2.42 -10.88 3.29
N GLN A 124 -2.74 -10.30 4.44
CA GLN A 124 -3.52 -10.95 5.49
C GLN A 124 -4.96 -11.25 5.02
N ALA A 125 -5.58 -10.33 4.28
CA ALA A 125 -6.89 -10.54 3.69
C ALA A 125 -6.89 -11.70 2.68
N MET A 126 -5.85 -11.80 1.83
CA MET A 126 -5.71 -12.93 0.88
C MET A 126 -5.52 -14.27 1.61
N ILE A 127 -4.71 -14.31 2.68
CA ILE A 127 -4.56 -15.51 3.52
C ILE A 127 -5.90 -15.92 4.14
N GLY A 128 -6.64 -14.95 4.68
CA GLY A 128 -7.98 -15.17 5.22
C GLY A 128 -8.96 -15.69 4.18
N TYR A 129 -8.95 -15.13 2.98
CA TYR A 129 -9.77 -15.60 1.87
C TYR A 129 -9.48 -17.05 1.46
N ASP A 130 -8.19 -17.41 1.33
CA ASP A 130 -7.80 -18.79 1.00
C ASP A 130 -8.23 -19.78 2.09
N THR A 131 -8.09 -19.40 3.36
CA THR A 131 -8.59 -20.20 4.50
C THR A 131 -10.11 -20.39 4.44
N ILE A 132 -10.88 -19.35 4.12
CA ILE A 132 -12.34 -19.46 3.96
C ILE A 132 -12.68 -20.41 2.80
N ARG A 133 -11.98 -20.31 1.66
CA ARG A 133 -12.18 -21.21 0.51
C ARG A 133 -11.96 -22.68 0.87
N GLN A 134 -10.92 -22.98 1.65
CA GLN A 134 -10.66 -24.34 2.11
C GLN A 134 -11.77 -24.84 3.04
N ASN A 135 -12.28 -23.97 3.92
CA ASN A 135 -13.41 -24.30 4.79
C ASN A 135 -14.71 -24.51 3.98
N ILE A 136 -14.95 -23.71 2.94
CA ILE A 136 -16.08 -23.89 2.02
C ILE A 136 -16.01 -25.28 1.37
N ALA A 137 -14.87 -25.65 0.79
CA ALA A 137 -14.70 -26.95 0.14
C ALA A 137 -14.95 -28.14 1.12
N THR A 138 -14.49 -27.99 2.36
CA THR A 138 -14.78 -28.95 3.42
C THR A 138 -16.27 -29.05 3.74
N LEU A 139 -16.91 -27.88 3.89
CA LEU A 139 -18.33 -27.82 4.26
C LEU A 139 -19.24 -28.28 3.12
N GLU A 140 -18.89 -28.03 1.85
CA GLU A 140 -19.58 -28.58 0.69
C GLU A 140 -19.60 -30.12 0.73
N THR A 141 -18.47 -30.74 1.09
CA THR A 141 -18.40 -32.19 1.28
C THR A 141 -19.31 -32.67 2.42
N MET A 142 -19.36 -31.90 3.53
CA MET A 142 -20.27 -32.21 4.66
C MET A 142 -21.75 -32.06 4.27
N VAL A 143 -22.09 -31.03 3.52
CA VAL A 143 -23.47 -30.84 3.00
C VAL A 143 -23.90 -32.03 2.16
N GLN A 144 -23.04 -32.49 1.25
CA GLN A 144 -23.30 -33.69 0.45
C GLN A 144 -23.47 -34.96 1.31
N LEU A 145 -22.66 -35.09 2.37
CA LEU A 145 -22.77 -36.22 3.30
C LEU A 145 -24.10 -36.20 4.05
N TYR A 146 -24.49 -35.07 4.61
CA TYR A 146 -25.78 -34.92 5.33
C TYR A 146 -27.00 -35.04 4.40
N ASP A 147 -26.89 -34.59 3.15
CA ASP A 147 -27.96 -34.83 2.16
C ASP A 147 -28.13 -36.33 1.91
N ARG A 148 -27.08 -37.08 1.68
CA ARG A 148 -27.13 -38.54 1.51
C ARG A 148 -27.68 -39.24 2.76
N GLN A 149 -27.30 -38.80 3.95
CA GLN A 149 -27.78 -39.31 5.21
C GLN A 149 -29.31 -39.06 5.36
N TYR A 150 -29.77 -37.88 5.04
CA TYR A 150 -31.19 -37.53 5.03
C TYR A 150 -31.97 -38.41 4.05
N GLN A 151 -31.48 -38.58 2.83
CA GLN A 151 -32.09 -39.47 1.83
C GLN A 151 -32.14 -40.93 2.31
N MET A 152 -31.08 -41.38 2.96
CA MET A 152 -31.02 -42.74 3.52
C MET A 152 -32.08 -42.94 4.61
N TYR A 153 -32.19 -42.03 5.58
CA TYR A 153 -33.21 -42.14 6.64
C TYR A 153 -34.62 -42.04 6.09
N THR A 154 -34.85 -41.23 5.08
CA THR A 154 -36.15 -41.14 4.39
C THR A 154 -36.54 -42.48 3.79
N ARG A 155 -35.64 -43.17 3.07
CA ARG A 155 -35.87 -44.51 2.52
C ARG A 155 -36.06 -45.55 3.59
N GLN A 156 -35.27 -45.53 4.66
CA GLN A 156 -35.41 -46.45 5.79
C GLN A 156 -36.78 -46.27 6.49
N LYS A 157 -37.27 -45.04 6.60
CA LYS A 157 -38.60 -44.79 7.13
C LYS A 157 -39.72 -45.42 6.27
N GLU A 158 -39.62 -45.30 4.93
CA GLU A 158 -40.54 -45.94 3.99
C GLU A 158 -40.59 -47.48 4.16
N LEU A 159 -39.46 -48.07 4.58
CA LEU A 159 -39.31 -49.48 4.87
C LEU A 159 -39.68 -49.86 6.32
N GLY A 160 -40.09 -48.89 7.14
CA GLY A 160 -40.40 -49.10 8.57
C GLY A 160 -39.12 -49.31 9.46
N LEU A 161 -37.92 -48.99 8.97
CA LEU A 161 -36.64 -49.18 9.65
C LEU A 161 -36.13 -47.92 10.34
N ALA A 162 -36.73 -46.75 10.13
CA ALA A 162 -36.40 -45.51 10.80
C ALA A 162 -37.67 -44.77 11.25
N THR A 163 -37.49 -43.91 12.26
CA THR A 163 -38.60 -43.10 12.81
C THR A 163 -38.68 -41.72 12.16
N ASP A 164 -39.80 -41.02 12.32
CA ASP A 164 -39.96 -39.61 11.93
C ASP A 164 -38.90 -38.70 12.59
N LYS A 165 -38.54 -39.03 13.83
CA LYS A 165 -37.51 -38.30 14.57
C LYS A 165 -36.12 -38.45 13.91
N ASP A 166 -35.77 -39.63 13.39
CA ASP A 166 -34.49 -39.85 12.71
C ASP A 166 -34.39 -39.06 11.42
N VAL A 167 -35.49 -39.06 10.62
CA VAL A 167 -35.62 -38.28 9.40
C VAL A 167 -35.54 -36.76 9.70
N LEU A 168 -36.26 -36.28 10.71
CA LEU A 168 -36.24 -34.86 11.09
C LEU A 168 -34.86 -34.43 11.61
N SER A 169 -34.19 -35.25 12.41
CA SER A 169 -32.85 -34.98 12.92
C SER A 169 -31.84 -34.88 11.79
N SER A 170 -31.86 -35.83 10.84
CA SER A 170 -30.96 -35.79 9.67
C SER A 170 -31.22 -34.59 8.76
N TYR A 171 -32.48 -34.22 8.55
CA TYR A 171 -32.88 -33.04 7.80
C TYR A 171 -32.40 -31.75 8.47
N THR A 172 -32.52 -31.64 9.80
CA THR A 172 -32.04 -30.49 10.56
C THR A 172 -30.52 -30.34 10.44
N SER A 173 -29.79 -31.45 10.46
CA SER A 173 -28.31 -31.43 10.26
C SER A 173 -27.95 -30.96 8.86
N PHE A 174 -28.64 -31.41 7.83
CA PHE A 174 -28.47 -30.97 6.45
C PHE A 174 -28.74 -29.46 6.30
N LEU A 175 -29.86 -28.95 6.81
CA LEU A 175 -30.18 -27.51 6.76
C LEU A 175 -29.17 -26.65 7.53
N SER A 176 -28.69 -27.13 8.68
CA SER A 176 -27.66 -26.45 9.44
C SER A 176 -26.35 -26.31 8.65
N ALA A 177 -25.91 -27.40 7.99
CA ALA A 177 -24.72 -27.36 7.16
C ALA A 177 -24.89 -26.43 5.94
N GLN A 178 -26.06 -26.46 5.28
CA GLN A 178 -26.36 -25.50 4.20
C GLN A 178 -26.31 -24.04 4.66
N SER A 179 -26.89 -23.75 5.83
CA SER A 179 -26.88 -22.39 6.39
C SER A 179 -25.45 -21.92 6.70
N GLN A 180 -24.60 -22.83 7.24
CA GLN A 180 -23.20 -22.53 7.49
C GLN A 180 -22.43 -22.29 6.17
N LEU A 181 -22.68 -23.08 5.13
CA LEU A 181 -22.08 -22.90 3.82
C LEU A 181 -22.46 -21.54 3.21
N ALA A 182 -23.74 -21.16 3.29
CA ALA A 182 -24.20 -19.85 2.84
C ALA A 182 -23.50 -18.70 3.60
N SER A 183 -23.33 -18.84 4.91
CA SER A 183 -22.62 -17.87 5.74
C SER A 183 -21.16 -17.73 5.33
N LEU A 184 -20.45 -18.84 5.09
CA LEU A 184 -19.05 -18.81 4.64
C LEU A 184 -18.90 -18.20 3.24
N ASN A 185 -19.82 -18.48 2.32
CA ASN A 185 -19.82 -17.85 1.00
C ASN A 185 -19.99 -16.33 1.10
N ASN A 186 -20.89 -15.84 1.96
CA ASN A 186 -21.04 -14.40 2.20
C ASN A 186 -19.78 -13.77 2.82
N GLN A 187 -19.10 -14.48 3.73
CA GLN A 187 -17.84 -14.03 4.30
C GLN A 187 -16.74 -13.98 3.23
N ALA A 188 -16.64 -15.00 2.37
CA ALA A 188 -15.69 -15.03 1.27
C ALA A 188 -15.89 -13.85 0.33
N ASP A 189 -17.15 -13.57 -0.05
CA ASP A 189 -17.48 -12.43 -0.91
C ASP A 189 -17.12 -11.07 -0.26
N SER A 190 -17.39 -10.92 1.04
CA SER A 190 -17.02 -9.72 1.79
C SER A 190 -15.51 -9.51 1.82
N VAL A 191 -14.72 -10.56 2.10
CA VAL A 191 -13.25 -10.47 2.10
C VAL A 191 -12.72 -10.20 0.70
N ARG A 192 -13.29 -10.84 -0.33
CA ARG A 192 -12.95 -10.59 -1.74
C ARG A 192 -13.14 -9.11 -2.10
N ARG A 193 -14.28 -8.52 -1.78
CA ARG A 193 -14.57 -7.11 -2.05
C ARG A 193 -13.60 -6.17 -1.33
N SER A 194 -13.30 -6.46 -0.07
CA SER A 194 -12.31 -5.69 0.70
C SER A 194 -10.92 -5.78 0.06
N LEU A 195 -10.53 -6.97 -0.38
CA LEU A 195 -9.28 -7.19 -1.07
C LEU A 195 -9.22 -6.43 -2.41
N CYS A 196 -10.30 -6.49 -3.21
CA CYS A 196 -10.43 -5.73 -4.44
C CYS A 196 -10.24 -4.22 -4.20
N GLN A 197 -10.89 -3.68 -3.17
CA GLN A 197 -10.76 -2.27 -2.81
C GLN A 197 -9.33 -1.89 -2.40
N LEU A 198 -8.67 -2.72 -1.58
CA LEU A 198 -7.28 -2.51 -1.18
C LEU A 198 -6.30 -2.54 -2.36
N LEU A 199 -6.60 -3.33 -3.37
CA LEU A 199 -5.73 -3.55 -4.54
C LEU A 199 -6.13 -2.69 -5.74
N GLY A 200 -7.11 -1.78 -5.58
CA GLY A 200 -7.56 -0.89 -6.64
C GLY A 200 -8.30 -1.56 -7.79
N TYR A 201 -8.86 -2.74 -7.57
CA TYR A 201 -9.84 -3.30 -8.51
C TYR A 201 -11.19 -2.59 -8.35
N ASP A 202 -11.95 -2.51 -9.43
CA ASP A 202 -13.35 -2.13 -9.33
C ASP A 202 -14.08 -3.15 -8.44
N PRO A 203 -14.92 -2.73 -7.48
CA PRO A 203 -15.67 -3.62 -6.60
C PRO A 203 -16.56 -4.65 -7.33
N GLU A 204 -17.00 -4.32 -8.54
CA GLU A 204 -17.77 -5.23 -9.41
C GLU A 204 -16.89 -6.23 -10.17
N THR A 205 -15.58 -6.00 -10.21
CA THR A 205 -14.63 -6.94 -10.82
C THR A 205 -14.52 -8.18 -9.94
N ASN A 206 -14.52 -9.33 -10.58
CA ASN A 206 -14.34 -10.62 -9.92
C ASN A 206 -13.00 -11.24 -10.38
N PRO A 207 -11.86 -10.77 -9.87
CA PRO A 207 -10.56 -11.32 -10.24
C PRO A 207 -10.45 -12.77 -9.75
N GLU A 208 -9.76 -13.58 -10.53
CA GLU A 208 -9.37 -14.93 -10.11
C GLU A 208 -8.30 -14.82 -9.02
N ILE A 209 -8.66 -15.07 -7.79
CA ILE A 209 -7.73 -15.08 -6.67
C ILE A 209 -7.11 -16.47 -6.60
N ARG A 210 -5.82 -16.57 -6.92
CA ARG A 210 -5.06 -17.82 -6.85
C ARG A 210 -4.83 -18.25 -5.41
N SER A 211 -4.68 -19.54 -5.23
CA SER A 211 -4.28 -20.12 -3.93
C SER A 211 -2.89 -19.64 -3.55
N LEU A 212 -2.66 -19.57 -2.25
CA LEU A 212 -1.35 -19.20 -1.72
C LEU A 212 -0.26 -20.18 -2.23
N PRO A 213 0.93 -19.66 -2.57
CA PRO A 213 2.04 -20.53 -2.91
C PRO A 213 2.39 -21.42 -1.71
N ALA A 214 2.83 -22.65 -1.98
CA ALA A 214 3.33 -23.53 -0.95
C ALA A 214 4.50 -22.88 -0.20
N PHE A 215 4.54 -23.07 1.12
CA PHE A 215 5.63 -22.55 1.92
C PHE A 215 6.95 -23.22 1.55
N ASP A 216 7.95 -22.41 1.21
CA ASP A 216 9.27 -22.89 0.89
C ASP A 216 10.07 -23.17 2.18
N MET A 217 10.13 -24.47 2.55
CA MET A 217 10.87 -24.91 3.74
C MET A 217 12.36 -24.64 3.66
N THR A 218 12.95 -24.50 2.46
CA THR A 218 14.37 -24.22 2.30
C THR A 218 14.76 -22.84 2.85
N ARG A 219 13.79 -21.93 2.90
CA ARG A 219 13.96 -20.60 3.53
C ARG A 219 14.19 -20.70 5.04
N LEU A 220 13.57 -21.66 5.71
CA LEU A 220 13.81 -21.88 7.16
C LEU A 220 15.21 -22.46 7.41
N GLU A 221 15.64 -23.37 6.55
CA GLU A 221 16.97 -23.97 6.66
C GLU A 221 18.10 -22.97 6.41
N GLY A 222 17.83 -21.96 5.56
CA GLY A 222 18.75 -20.87 5.25
C GLY A 222 18.75 -19.71 6.24
N MET A 223 17.88 -19.73 7.27
CA MET A 223 17.81 -18.64 8.26
C MET A 223 19.03 -18.62 9.19
N ASN A 224 19.70 -17.47 9.23
CA ASN A 224 20.80 -17.22 10.15
C ASN A 224 20.37 -16.12 11.13
N LEU A 225 20.17 -16.53 12.41
CA LEU A 225 19.64 -15.62 13.44
C LEU A 225 20.47 -14.33 13.57
N GLU A 226 21.81 -14.44 13.49
CA GLU A 226 22.68 -13.27 13.67
C GLU A 226 22.61 -12.31 12.46
N GLU A 227 22.68 -12.85 11.24
CA GLU A 227 22.59 -12.05 10.01
C GLU A 227 21.20 -11.47 9.81
N ASP A 228 20.15 -12.25 10.06
CA ASP A 228 18.76 -11.82 9.92
C ASP A 228 18.39 -10.79 10.97
N THR A 229 18.93 -10.90 12.19
CA THR A 229 18.78 -9.85 13.22
C THR A 229 19.46 -8.55 12.78
N LYS A 230 20.65 -8.59 12.21
CA LYS A 230 21.34 -7.40 11.68
C LYS A 230 20.54 -6.76 10.54
N LYS A 231 20.02 -7.57 9.61
CA LYS A 231 19.14 -7.11 8.53
C LYS A 231 17.84 -6.50 9.08
N ALA A 232 17.20 -7.16 10.04
CA ALA A 232 15.96 -6.67 10.67
C ALA A 232 16.17 -5.32 11.37
N ILE A 233 17.27 -5.16 12.14
CA ILE A 233 17.62 -3.88 12.78
C ILE A 233 17.92 -2.80 11.73
N GLY A 234 18.60 -3.15 10.63
CA GLY A 234 18.90 -2.23 9.54
C GLY A 234 17.67 -1.78 8.76
N ASN A 235 16.68 -2.65 8.64
CA ASN A 235 15.45 -2.41 7.85
C ASN A 235 14.25 -1.96 8.70
N ASN A 236 14.38 -1.93 10.03
CA ASN A 236 13.30 -1.52 10.92
C ASN A 236 13.04 -0.01 10.80
N TYR A 237 11.92 0.35 10.18
CA TYR A 237 11.57 1.75 9.94
C TYR A 237 11.48 2.57 11.23
N THR A 238 10.96 2.01 12.32
CA THR A 238 10.87 2.71 13.60
C THR A 238 12.26 3.05 14.15
N LEU A 239 13.19 2.10 14.08
CA LEU A 239 14.56 2.34 14.49
C LEU A 239 15.28 3.34 13.59
N ILE A 240 15.07 3.27 12.27
CA ILE A 240 15.61 4.24 11.31
C ILE A 240 15.07 5.63 11.62
N SER A 241 13.78 5.78 11.81
CA SER A 241 13.13 7.06 12.15
C SER A 241 13.65 7.64 13.46
N GLN A 242 13.77 6.82 14.52
CA GLN A 242 14.31 7.24 15.82
C GLN A 242 15.78 7.69 15.71
N ARG A 243 16.63 6.94 14.99
CA ARG A 243 18.04 7.32 14.76
C ARG A 243 18.16 8.63 14.00
N THR A 244 17.33 8.81 12.98
CA THR A 244 17.27 10.04 12.19
C THR A 244 16.83 11.23 13.04
N SER A 245 15.81 11.07 13.87
CA SER A 245 15.34 12.10 14.81
C SER A 245 16.38 12.43 15.87
N ALA A 246 17.16 11.45 16.33
CA ALA A 246 18.22 11.65 17.29
C ALA A 246 19.46 12.35 16.68
N ALA A 247 19.77 12.09 15.41
CA ALA A 247 20.87 12.71 14.69
C ALA A 247 20.58 14.15 14.22
N GLY A 248 19.31 14.55 14.17
CA GLY A 248 18.87 15.90 13.81
C GLY A 248 18.68 16.86 15.00
N LYS A 249 19.05 16.42 16.22
CA LYS A 249 19.16 17.25 17.42
C LYS A 249 20.63 17.56 17.70
#